data_1deab1894372a0fc294a085f97dd7521
#
_entry.id   1deab1894372a0fc294a085f97dd7521
#
_cell.length_a   1.000
_cell.length_b   1.000
_cell.length_c   1.000
_cell.angle_alpha   90.00
_cell.angle_beta   90.00
_cell.angle_gamma   90.00
#
_symmetry.space_group_name_H-M   'P 1'
#
loop_
_entity.id
_entity.type
_entity.pdbx_description
1 polymer ?
#
loop_
_entity_poly.entity_id
_entity_poly.type
_entity_poly.pdbx_seq_one_letter_code
_entity_poly.pdbx_strand_id
1 'polypeptide(L)'
;YPGRADYEAHFRVLREAFAYDRYITVDGKPLFLVFRPDKLTDPIELTDCWRELAHEAGFKGLYLLGIMNAGSNPRALGLDGGVHKGLGHLLSFLPSEIQRRAEARRRAQVLLERPGLAFVHQAIARSSRPSWIGPLGAVHDELGNRLLLPSVCSYQELIDSASRGLEVSDDEFPCVVPNWDNTPRVGRWGWVIQDSSPELFAEHLRHAVSLIEDRPLEK
;
A
#
# COMPACT_ATOMS: atom_id res chain seq x y z
N TYR A 1 -20.49 -1.78 3.56
CA TYR A 1 -21.43 -2.86 3.30
C TYR A 1 -22.61 -2.73 4.26
N PRO A 2 -23.84 -2.65 3.76
CA PRO A 2 -25.03 -2.42 4.58
C PRO A 2 -25.64 -3.71 5.20
N GLY A 3 -24.96 -4.87 5.12
CA GLY A 3 -25.36 -6.10 5.77
C GLY A 3 -25.48 -7.30 4.81
N ARG A 4 -26.10 -8.40 5.30
CA ARG A 4 -26.11 -9.73 4.67
C ARG A 4 -26.60 -9.74 3.22
N ALA A 5 -27.64 -8.99 2.90
CA ALA A 5 -28.15 -8.93 1.52
C ALA A 5 -27.12 -8.39 0.51
N ASP A 6 -26.28 -7.45 0.95
CA ASP A 6 -25.20 -6.92 0.14
C ASP A 6 -24.03 -7.93 0.02
N TYR A 7 -23.73 -8.68 1.09
CA TYR A 7 -22.74 -9.76 1.06
C TYR A 7 -23.15 -10.85 0.05
N GLU A 8 -24.40 -11.25 0.07
CA GLU A 8 -24.97 -12.24 -0.87
C GLU A 8 -24.93 -11.75 -2.32
N ALA A 9 -25.32 -10.50 -2.54
CA ALA A 9 -25.27 -9.88 -3.86
C ALA A 9 -23.84 -9.81 -4.42
N HIS A 10 -22.87 -9.44 -3.58
CA HIS A 10 -21.47 -9.39 -3.97
C HIS A 10 -20.91 -10.81 -4.23
N PHE A 11 -21.18 -11.75 -3.35
CA PHE A 11 -20.74 -13.15 -3.55
C PHE A 11 -21.28 -13.75 -4.85
N ARG A 12 -22.52 -13.43 -5.24
CA ARG A 12 -23.10 -13.90 -6.51
C ARG A 12 -22.27 -13.51 -7.71
N VAL A 13 -21.70 -12.31 -7.71
CA VAL A 13 -20.78 -11.85 -8.77
C VAL A 13 -19.46 -12.60 -8.69
N LEU A 14 -18.90 -12.75 -7.48
CA LEU A 14 -17.59 -13.41 -7.28
C LEU A 14 -17.64 -14.91 -7.62
N ARG A 15 -18.78 -15.59 -7.40
CA ARG A 15 -18.95 -17.02 -7.66
C ARG A 15 -18.59 -17.38 -9.10
N GLU A 16 -18.93 -16.55 -10.06
CA GLU A 16 -18.61 -16.79 -11.47
C GLU A 16 -17.10 -16.79 -11.70
N ALA A 17 -16.38 -15.85 -11.07
CA ALA A 17 -14.93 -15.80 -11.14
C ALA A 17 -14.27 -16.98 -10.41
N PHE A 18 -14.78 -17.37 -9.25
CA PHE A 18 -14.26 -18.48 -8.45
C PHE A 18 -14.41 -19.84 -9.17
N ALA A 19 -15.42 -19.99 -10.00
CA ALA A 19 -15.66 -21.20 -10.79
C ALA A 19 -14.75 -21.33 -12.03
N TYR A 20 -13.92 -20.31 -12.32
CA TYR A 20 -13.05 -20.36 -13.48
C TYR A 20 -11.82 -21.24 -13.21
N ASP A 21 -11.51 -22.18 -14.10
CA ASP A 21 -10.46 -23.19 -13.94
C ASP A 21 -9.08 -22.66 -13.60
N ARG A 22 -8.79 -21.42 -14.01
CA ARG A 22 -7.48 -20.76 -13.76
C ARG A 22 -7.51 -19.82 -12.57
N TYR A 23 -8.62 -19.81 -11.81
CA TYR A 23 -8.67 -18.99 -10.61
C TYR A 23 -7.70 -19.52 -9.54
N ILE A 24 -7.03 -18.61 -8.85
CA ILE A 24 -6.05 -18.98 -7.82
C ILE A 24 -6.76 -19.60 -6.63
N THR A 25 -6.33 -20.81 -6.23
CA THR A 25 -6.85 -21.52 -5.08
C THR A 25 -5.74 -21.92 -4.11
N VAL A 26 -6.08 -21.98 -2.83
CA VAL A 26 -5.25 -22.56 -1.76
C VAL A 26 -6.02 -23.77 -1.20
N ASP A 27 -5.46 -24.96 -1.29
CA ASP A 27 -6.11 -26.24 -0.90
C ASP A 27 -7.49 -26.47 -1.55
N GLY A 28 -7.66 -25.94 -2.76
CA GLY A 28 -8.91 -26.00 -3.49
C GLY A 28 -9.98 -25.01 -3.02
N LYS A 29 -9.62 -24.05 -2.18
CA LYS A 29 -10.45 -22.91 -1.77
C LYS A 29 -10.07 -21.71 -2.61
N PRO A 30 -10.97 -21.03 -3.32
CA PRO A 30 -10.69 -19.79 -4.01
C PRO A 30 -10.07 -18.74 -3.08
N LEU A 31 -8.97 -18.10 -3.53
CA LEU A 31 -8.32 -17.05 -2.80
C LEU A 31 -9.00 -15.70 -3.07
N PHE A 32 -9.36 -14.97 -2.03
CA PHE A 32 -9.88 -13.61 -2.18
C PHE A 32 -9.28 -12.63 -1.17
N LEU A 33 -8.94 -11.43 -1.64
CA LEU A 33 -8.36 -10.38 -0.81
C LEU A 33 -9.43 -9.34 -0.43
N VAL A 34 -9.66 -9.19 0.87
CA VAL A 34 -10.56 -8.18 1.42
C VAL A 34 -9.76 -6.91 1.72
N PHE A 35 -10.10 -5.82 1.04
CA PHE A 35 -9.43 -4.53 1.27
C PHE A 35 -9.97 -3.86 2.53
N ARG A 36 -9.08 -3.59 3.48
CA ARG A 36 -9.37 -2.90 4.74
C ARG A 36 -10.52 -3.53 5.54
N PRO A 37 -10.41 -4.82 5.91
CA PRO A 37 -11.43 -5.50 6.70
C PRO A 37 -11.66 -4.82 8.06
N ASP A 38 -10.66 -4.10 8.59
CA ASP A 38 -10.74 -3.27 9.79
C ASP A 38 -11.77 -2.13 9.72
N LYS A 39 -12.30 -1.83 8.53
CA LYS A 39 -13.31 -0.79 8.28
C LYS A 39 -14.71 -1.34 8.05
N LEU A 40 -14.85 -2.64 8.03
CA LEU A 40 -16.17 -3.28 7.97
C LEU A 40 -16.86 -3.15 9.33
N THR A 41 -18.18 -3.02 9.31
CA THR A 41 -18.99 -2.93 10.54
C THR A 41 -18.95 -4.26 11.29
N ASP A 42 -19.09 -5.36 10.57
CA ASP A 42 -18.97 -6.72 11.08
C ASP A 42 -18.21 -7.59 10.08
N PRO A 43 -16.88 -7.69 10.23
CA PRO A 43 -16.05 -8.52 9.35
C PRO A 43 -16.32 -10.02 9.54
N ILE A 44 -16.70 -10.46 10.74
CA ILE A 44 -17.00 -11.87 11.03
C ILE A 44 -18.29 -12.29 10.30
N GLU A 45 -19.34 -11.49 10.38
CA GLU A 45 -20.59 -11.75 9.65
C GLU A 45 -20.34 -11.87 8.14
N LEU A 46 -19.49 -11.00 7.57
CA LEU A 46 -19.14 -11.10 6.15
C LEU A 46 -18.43 -12.42 5.83
N THR A 47 -17.39 -12.76 6.60
CA THR A 47 -16.57 -13.96 6.33
C THR A 47 -17.34 -15.24 6.51
N ASP A 48 -18.20 -15.33 7.52
CA ASP A 48 -19.06 -16.49 7.78
C ASP A 48 -20.10 -16.63 6.68
N CYS A 49 -20.81 -15.56 6.33
CA CYS A 49 -21.77 -15.55 5.23
C CYS A 49 -21.13 -16.02 3.91
N TRP A 50 -19.95 -15.53 3.57
CA TRP A 50 -19.29 -15.90 2.33
C TRP A 50 -18.78 -17.35 2.34
N ARG A 51 -18.36 -17.89 3.47
CA ARG A 51 -18.00 -19.30 3.60
C ARG A 51 -19.22 -20.22 3.47
N GLU A 52 -20.35 -19.85 4.08
CA GLU A 52 -21.63 -20.55 3.89
C GLU A 52 -22.00 -20.59 2.40
N LEU A 53 -22.05 -19.46 1.74
CA LEU A 53 -22.40 -19.35 0.31
C LEU A 53 -21.40 -20.10 -0.60
N ALA A 54 -20.13 -20.14 -0.25
CA ALA A 54 -19.13 -20.90 -0.98
C ALA A 54 -19.41 -22.42 -0.89
N HIS A 55 -19.72 -22.92 0.30
CA HIS A 55 -20.11 -24.33 0.48
C HIS A 55 -21.40 -24.66 -0.28
N GLU A 56 -22.42 -23.81 -0.22
CA GLU A 56 -23.66 -23.97 -0.99
C GLU A 56 -23.41 -23.99 -2.51
N ALA A 57 -22.42 -23.24 -2.97
CA ALA A 57 -22.01 -23.20 -4.38
C ALA A 57 -21.12 -24.40 -4.80
N GLY A 58 -20.77 -25.29 -3.88
CA GLY A 58 -19.97 -26.51 -4.14
C GLY A 58 -18.45 -26.29 -4.01
N PHE A 59 -17.98 -25.14 -3.51
CA PHE A 59 -16.58 -24.95 -3.18
C PHE A 59 -16.22 -25.57 -1.82
N LYS A 60 -14.94 -25.89 -1.62
CA LYS A 60 -14.44 -26.38 -0.31
C LYS A 60 -14.44 -25.31 0.80
N GLY A 61 -14.85 -24.10 0.49
CA GLY A 61 -14.79 -22.89 1.29
C GLY A 61 -14.10 -21.77 0.54
N LEU A 62 -13.67 -20.72 1.26
CA LEU A 62 -12.84 -19.64 0.72
C LEU A 62 -11.55 -19.51 1.53
N TYR A 63 -10.49 -19.10 0.86
CA TYR A 63 -9.26 -18.65 1.52
C TYR A 63 -9.24 -17.11 1.49
N LEU A 64 -9.53 -16.51 2.64
CA LEU A 64 -9.73 -15.05 2.76
C LEU A 64 -8.51 -14.38 3.37
N LEU A 65 -7.88 -13.48 2.62
CA LEU A 65 -6.80 -12.64 3.11
C LEU A 65 -7.26 -11.19 3.29
N GLY A 66 -6.79 -10.53 4.33
CA GLY A 66 -7.07 -9.11 4.56
C GLY A 66 -5.90 -8.22 4.16
N ILE A 67 -6.13 -7.18 3.36
CA ILE A 67 -5.12 -6.14 3.16
C ILE A 67 -5.19 -5.18 4.36
N MET A 68 -4.22 -5.31 5.28
CA MET A 68 -4.28 -4.78 6.64
C MET A 68 -3.05 -3.92 6.96
N ASN A 69 -3.13 -3.20 8.07
CA ASN A 69 -1.93 -2.58 8.65
C ASN A 69 -1.10 -3.64 9.37
N ALA A 70 0.22 -3.43 9.46
CA ALA A 70 1.09 -4.29 10.24
C ALA A 70 0.62 -4.39 11.70
N GLY A 71 0.75 -5.59 12.28
CA GLY A 71 0.34 -5.88 13.65
C GLY A 71 -1.18 -6.03 13.88
N SER A 72 -1.98 -6.01 12.82
CA SER A 72 -3.40 -6.37 12.90
C SER A 72 -3.54 -7.90 12.98
N ASN A 73 -4.52 -8.39 13.73
CA ASN A 73 -4.79 -9.82 13.83
C ASN A 73 -5.86 -10.24 12.80
N PRO A 74 -5.50 -10.94 11.71
CA PRO A 74 -6.46 -11.36 10.69
C PRO A 74 -7.49 -12.36 11.22
N ARG A 75 -7.07 -13.28 12.10
CA ARG A 75 -7.96 -14.31 12.69
C ARG A 75 -9.09 -13.68 13.50
N ALA A 76 -8.83 -12.57 14.19
CA ALA A 76 -9.85 -11.84 14.94
C ALA A 76 -10.93 -11.21 14.04
N LEU A 77 -10.67 -11.12 12.73
CA LEU A 77 -11.60 -10.62 11.72
C LEU A 77 -12.20 -11.73 10.85
N GLY A 78 -12.02 -13.00 11.25
CA GLY A 78 -12.50 -14.16 10.51
C GLY A 78 -11.72 -14.50 9.23
N LEU A 79 -10.53 -13.93 9.06
CA LEU A 79 -9.69 -14.14 7.88
C LEU A 79 -8.68 -15.28 8.10
N ASP A 80 -8.25 -15.90 7.02
CA ASP A 80 -7.24 -16.96 7.04
C ASP A 80 -5.82 -16.40 7.16
N GLY A 81 -5.62 -15.14 6.77
CA GLY A 81 -4.35 -14.45 6.90
C GLY A 81 -4.44 -12.97 6.51
N GLY A 82 -3.31 -12.28 6.64
CA GLY A 82 -3.17 -10.86 6.33
C GLY A 82 -2.09 -10.58 5.28
N VAL A 83 -2.32 -9.61 4.43
CA VAL A 83 -1.30 -9.03 3.55
C VAL A 83 -0.99 -7.64 4.08
N HIS A 84 0.27 -7.32 4.29
CA HIS A 84 0.66 -6.00 4.72
C HIS A 84 0.23 -4.94 3.71
N LYS A 85 -0.29 -3.82 4.19
CA LYS A 85 -0.83 -2.75 3.35
C LYS A 85 0.28 -2.06 2.57
N GLY A 86 0.69 -2.70 1.50
CA GLY A 86 1.51 -2.22 0.40
C GLY A 86 2.59 -1.20 0.74
N LEU A 87 2.69 -0.19 -0.10
CA LEU A 87 3.75 0.83 -0.05
C LEU A 87 3.88 1.54 1.31
N GLY A 88 2.78 1.83 2.00
CA GLY A 88 2.84 2.54 3.28
C GLY A 88 3.66 1.81 4.34
N HIS A 89 3.56 0.48 4.37
CA HIS A 89 4.36 -0.35 5.25
C HIS A 89 5.84 -0.39 4.82
N LEU A 90 6.10 -0.60 3.53
CA LEU A 90 7.46 -0.60 2.98
C LEU A 90 8.18 0.73 3.22
N LEU A 91 7.50 1.86 3.04
CA LEU A 91 8.07 3.19 3.29
C LEU A 91 8.40 3.42 4.77
N SER A 92 7.79 2.67 5.71
CA SER A 92 8.11 2.81 7.14
C SER A 92 9.49 2.28 7.51
N PHE A 93 10.09 1.42 6.68
CA PHE A 93 11.46 0.92 6.86
C PHE A 93 12.54 1.83 6.29
N LEU A 94 12.18 2.83 5.48
CA LEU A 94 13.15 3.77 4.93
C LEU A 94 13.97 4.45 6.03
N PRO A 95 15.24 4.80 5.76
CA PRO A 95 16.08 5.51 6.71
C PRO A 95 15.38 6.73 7.31
N SER A 96 15.56 6.94 8.60
CA SER A 96 14.90 8.04 9.35
C SER A 96 15.15 9.42 8.75
N GLU A 97 16.25 9.60 8.01
CA GLU A 97 16.56 10.83 7.32
C GLU A 97 15.61 11.08 6.14
N ILE A 98 15.33 10.05 5.33
CA ILE A 98 14.37 10.14 4.21
C ILE A 98 12.98 10.43 4.75
N GLN A 99 12.57 9.71 5.81
CA GLN A 99 11.28 9.95 6.47
C GLN A 99 11.18 11.36 7.05
N ARG A 100 12.21 11.84 7.75
CA ARG A 100 12.24 13.21 8.30
C ARG A 100 12.17 14.27 7.21
N ARG A 101 12.86 14.06 6.08
CA ARG A 101 12.77 14.96 4.92
C ARG A 101 11.37 15.01 4.34
N ALA A 102 10.73 13.85 4.17
CA ALA A 102 9.34 13.74 3.69
C ALA A 102 8.36 14.43 4.65
N GLU A 103 8.52 14.22 5.96
CA GLU A 103 7.68 14.84 6.97
C GLU A 103 7.90 16.37 7.07
N ALA A 104 9.13 16.84 7.00
CA ALA A 104 9.43 18.27 6.98
C ALA A 104 8.81 18.95 5.75
N ARG A 105 8.86 18.31 4.58
CA ARG A 105 8.15 18.78 3.39
C ARG A 105 6.65 18.88 3.62
N ARG A 106 6.01 17.83 4.16
CA ARG A 106 4.59 17.85 4.47
C ARG A 106 4.21 19.01 5.37
N ARG A 107 4.95 19.20 6.46
CA ARG A 107 4.71 20.31 7.41
C ARG A 107 4.83 21.67 6.74
N ALA A 108 5.86 21.87 5.93
CA ALA A 108 6.07 23.11 5.18
C ALA A 108 4.94 23.36 4.17
N GLN A 109 4.49 22.32 3.46
CA GLN A 109 3.38 22.42 2.52
C GLN A 109 2.06 22.80 3.21
N VAL A 110 1.73 22.17 4.35
CA VAL A 110 0.53 22.51 5.14
C VAL A 110 0.58 23.97 5.60
N LEU A 111 1.77 24.47 6.00
CA LEU A 111 1.93 25.87 6.38
C LEU A 111 1.68 26.81 5.21
N LEU A 112 2.19 26.50 4.02
CA LEU A 112 2.00 27.31 2.82
C LEU A 112 0.56 27.35 2.30
N GLU A 113 -0.26 26.37 2.66
CA GLU A 113 -1.69 26.31 2.30
C GLU A 113 -2.58 27.13 3.23
N ARG A 114 -2.04 27.68 4.31
CA ARG A 114 -2.82 28.57 5.20
C ARG A 114 -3.23 29.86 4.47
N PRO A 115 -4.44 30.39 4.71
CA PRO A 115 -4.96 31.54 3.96
C PRO A 115 -4.04 32.76 3.90
N GLY A 116 -3.24 33.02 4.95
CA GLY A 116 -2.31 34.14 4.99
C GLY A 116 -1.00 33.90 4.22
N LEU A 117 -0.68 32.68 3.81
CA LEU A 117 0.56 32.32 3.11
C LEU A 117 0.32 31.78 1.69
N ALA A 118 -0.93 31.69 1.26
CA ALA A 118 -1.30 31.19 -0.06
C ALA A 118 -0.64 31.99 -1.21
N PHE A 119 -0.39 33.29 -1.01
CA PHE A 119 0.29 34.14 -1.99
C PHE A 119 1.77 33.73 -2.16
N VAL A 120 2.47 33.34 -1.08
CA VAL A 120 3.84 32.84 -1.13
C VAL A 120 3.90 31.55 -1.92
N HIS A 121 2.96 30.65 -1.67
CA HIS A 121 2.81 29.41 -2.43
C HIS A 121 2.58 29.69 -3.93
N GLN A 122 1.67 30.61 -4.26
CA GLN A 122 1.43 31.00 -5.66
C GLN A 122 2.65 31.68 -6.30
N ALA A 123 3.38 32.49 -5.55
CA ALA A 123 4.61 33.14 -6.05
C ALA A 123 5.70 32.08 -6.36
N ILE A 124 5.91 31.10 -5.47
CA ILE A 124 6.86 30.01 -5.68
C ILE A 124 6.42 29.11 -6.85
N ALA A 125 5.12 28.78 -6.96
CA ALA A 125 4.58 27.88 -7.99
C ALA A 125 4.50 28.54 -9.38
N ARG A 126 4.37 29.87 -9.47
CA ARG A 126 4.19 30.61 -10.72
C ARG A 126 5.45 31.30 -11.23
N SER A 127 6.48 31.43 -10.42
CA SER A 127 7.64 32.18 -10.85
C SER A 127 8.57 31.35 -11.74
N SER A 128 8.44 31.54 -13.06
CA SER A 128 9.64 31.63 -13.88
C SER A 128 10.54 32.68 -13.21
N ARG A 129 11.82 32.35 -12.87
CA ARG A 129 12.81 33.23 -12.23
C ARG A 129 12.57 34.69 -12.57
N PRO A 130 12.15 35.56 -11.66
CA PRO A 130 12.17 36.96 -11.94
C PRO A 130 13.66 37.38 -12.14
N SER A 131 13.97 38.04 -13.22
CA SER A 131 15.32 38.45 -13.61
C SER A 131 16.09 39.28 -12.56
N TRP A 132 15.37 39.82 -11.56
CA TRP A 132 15.92 40.66 -10.48
C TRP A 132 16.36 39.88 -9.23
N ILE A 133 16.08 38.54 -9.14
CA ILE A 133 16.42 37.77 -7.93
C ILE A 133 17.91 37.39 -7.83
N GLY A 134 18.70 37.53 -8.88
CA GLY A 134 20.16 37.35 -8.85
C GLY A 134 20.65 36.18 -8.00
N PRO A 135 21.50 36.42 -6.98
CA PRO A 135 22.05 35.36 -6.11
C PRO A 135 21.00 34.60 -5.27
N LEU A 136 19.83 35.21 -5.01
CA LEU A 136 18.74 34.57 -4.28
C LEU A 136 17.94 33.58 -5.16
N GLY A 137 18.18 33.58 -6.47
CA GLY A 137 17.52 32.63 -7.39
C GLY A 137 17.83 31.19 -7.07
N ALA A 138 19.04 30.87 -6.64
CA ALA A 138 19.42 29.53 -6.21
C ALA A 138 18.70 29.09 -4.92
N VAL A 139 18.48 30.02 -3.98
CA VAL A 139 17.72 29.77 -2.75
C VAL A 139 16.23 29.58 -3.07
N HIS A 140 15.68 30.35 -4.01
CA HIS A 140 14.31 30.22 -4.48
C HIS A 140 14.08 28.87 -5.16
N ASP A 141 14.97 28.46 -6.07
CA ASP A 141 14.88 27.18 -6.77
C ASP A 141 15.04 26.00 -5.79
N GLU A 142 15.96 26.12 -4.84
CA GLU A 142 16.17 25.13 -3.79
C GLU A 142 14.94 24.99 -2.86
N LEU A 143 14.34 26.11 -2.43
CA LEU A 143 13.10 26.12 -1.65
C LEU A 143 11.93 25.55 -2.46
N GLY A 144 11.78 25.94 -3.71
CA GLY A 144 10.77 25.40 -4.62
C GLY A 144 10.90 23.89 -4.78
N ASN A 145 12.12 23.43 -5.07
CA ASN A 145 12.41 22.00 -5.23
C ASN A 145 12.19 21.22 -3.93
N ARG A 146 12.59 21.77 -2.78
CA ARG A 146 12.41 21.10 -1.48
C ARG A 146 10.97 21.06 -1.01
N LEU A 147 10.18 22.09 -1.28
CA LEU A 147 8.84 22.26 -0.71
C LEU A 147 7.72 21.81 -1.65
N LEU A 148 7.94 21.86 -2.96
CA LEU A 148 6.89 21.63 -3.95
C LEU A 148 6.99 20.28 -4.68
N LEU A 149 8.12 19.57 -4.56
CA LEU A 149 8.29 18.27 -5.18
C LEU A 149 7.75 17.14 -4.29
N PRO A 150 7.30 16.04 -4.89
CA PRO A 150 6.92 14.83 -4.15
C PRO A 150 8.11 14.23 -3.39
N SER A 151 7.83 13.34 -2.46
CA SER A 151 8.87 12.55 -1.81
C SER A 151 9.39 11.48 -2.76
N VAL A 152 10.69 11.33 -2.82
CA VAL A 152 11.36 10.39 -3.74
C VAL A 152 12.28 9.48 -2.95
N CYS A 153 12.29 8.20 -3.30
CA CYS A 153 13.32 7.24 -2.89
C CYS A 153 13.68 6.36 -4.09
N SER A 154 14.89 5.79 -4.08
CA SER A 154 15.25 4.79 -5.07
C SER A 154 14.61 3.44 -4.71
N TYR A 155 14.41 2.60 -5.71
CA TYR A 155 13.87 1.26 -5.49
C TYR A 155 14.87 0.39 -4.68
N GLN A 156 16.18 0.59 -4.88
CA GLN A 156 17.21 -0.08 -4.10
C GLN A 156 17.13 0.27 -2.60
N GLU A 157 17.01 1.56 -2.26
CA GLU A 157 16.83 1.99 -0.85
C GLU A 157 15.60 1.36 -0.22
N LEU A 158 14.52 1.20 -0.98
CA LEU A 158 13.29 0.55 -0.51
C LEU A 158 13.53 -0.93 -0.21
N ILE A 159 14.15 -1.68 -1.13
CA ILE A 159 14.46 -3.11 -0.98
C ILE A 159 15.41 -3.32 0.19
N ASP A 160 16.52 -2.60 0.25
CA ASP A 160 17.51 -2.72 1.31
C ASP A 160 16.91 -2.45 2.70
N SER A 161 15.97 -1.52 2.76
CA SER A 161 15.30 -1.18 4.00
C SER A 161 14.27 -2.23 4.40
N ALA A 162 13.50 -2.73 3.45
CA ALA A 162 12.54 -3.82 3.67
C ALA A 162 13.27 -5.10 4.09
N SER A 163 14.38 -5.44 3.45
CA SER A 163 15.17 -6.64 3.77
C SER A 163 15.75 -6.64 5.18
N ARG A 164 15.95 -5.47 5.78
CA ARG A 164 16.46 -5.36 7.16
C ARG A 164 15.38 -5.34 8.22
N GLY A 165 14.18 -4.94 7.89
CA GLY A 165 13.15 -4.64 8.89
C GLY A 165 11.82 -5.37 8.70
N LEU A 166 11.63 -6.06 7.58
CA LEU A 166 10.38 -6.76 7.33
C LEU A 166 10.38 -8.11 8.04
N GLU A 167 9.58 -8.21 9.08
CA GLU A 167 9.23 -9.46 9.75
C GLU A 167 7.77 -9.77 9.44
N VAL A 168 7.44 -11.03 9.24
CA VAL A 168 6.09 -11.50 8.95
C VAL A 168 5.76 -12.67 9.86
N SER A 169 4.61 -12.63 10.53
CA SER A 169 4.09 -13.74 11.34
C SER A 169 3.52 -14.85 10.44
N ASP A 170 3.22 -16.00 11.01
CA ASP A 170 2.82 -17.20 10.26
C ASP A 170 1.56 -17.00 9.39
N ASP A 171 0.66 -16.12 9.80
CA ASP A 171 -0.56 -15.78 9.08
C ASP A 171 -0.47 -14.46 8.30
N GLU A 172 0.71 -13.87 8.16
CA GLU A 172 0.95 -12.67 7.39
C GLU A 172 1.74 -12.95 6.11
N PHE A 173 1.44 -12.22 5.05
CA PHE A 173 2.12 -12.32 3.76
C PHE A 173 2.78 -10.99 3.41
N PRO A 174 4.04 -11.01 2.95
CA PRO A 174 4.72 -9.80 2.50
C PRO A 174 4.09 -9.27 1.21
N CYS A 175 4.16 -7.95 1.04
CA CYS A 175 3.74 -7.28 -0.19
C CYS A 175 4.97 -6.76 -0.94
N VAL A 176 5.03 -7.02 -2.24
CA VAL A 176 6.03 -6.45 -3.14
C VAL A 176 5.40 -5.39 -4.04
N VAL A 177 6.16 -4.36 -4.35
CA VAL A 177 5.71 -3.24 -5.17
C VAL A 177 6.69 -3.08 -6.33
N PRO A 178 6.29 -3.27 -7.60
CA PRO A 178 7.22 -3.21 -8.74
C PRO A 178 7.70 -1.80 -9.04
N ASN A 179 6.86 -0.83 -8.80
CA ASN A 179 7.09 0.59 -8.99
C ASN A 179 5.96 1.39 -8.33
N TRP A 180 6.19 2.67 -8.07
CA TRP A 180 5.14 3.51 -7.52
C TRP A 180 5.32 4.98 -7.88
N ASP A 181 4.27 5.57 -8.40
CA ASP A 181 4.09 7.01 -8.52
C ASP A 181 2.61 7.32 -8.32
N ASN A 182 2.27 8.00 -7.24
CA ASN A 182 0.91 8.44 -6.97
C ASN A 182 0.72 9.96 -7.15
N THR A 183 1.71 10.64 -7.73
CA THR A 183 1.61 12.07 -7.98
C THR A 183 0.46 12.47 -8.91
N PRO A 184 0.02 11.66 -9.88
CA PRO A 184 -1.17 11.98 -10.68
C PRO A 184 -2.45 12.14 -9.85
N ARG A 185 -2.53 11.45 -8.69
CA ARG A 185 -3.70 11.49 -7.80
C ARG A 185 -3.57 12.52 -6.67
N VAL A 186 -2.37 12.66 -6.09
CA VAL A 186 -2.17 13.44 -4.88
C VAL A 186 -1.17 14.61 -5.05
N GLY A 187 -0.69 14.83 -6.27
CA GLY A 187 0.25 15.90 -6.60
C GLY A 187 1.53 15.81 -5.78
N ARG A 188 1.99 16.95 -5.31
CA ARG A 188 3.22 17.09 -4.50
C ARG A 188 3.22 16.31 -3.18
N TRP A 189 2.08 15.85 -2.72
CA TRP A 189 1.95 14.99 -1.52
C TRP A 189 2.32 13.54 -1.79
N GLY A 190 2.62 13.22 -3.04
CA GLY A 190 2.92 11.89 -3.50
C GLY A 190 4.29 11.38 -3.08
N TRP A 191 4.45 10.10 -3.31
CA TRP A 191 5.70 9.39 -3.28
C TRP A 191 6.00 8.85 -4.68
N VAL A 192 7.28 8.94 -5.07
CA VAL A 192 7.79 8.36 -6.29
C VAL A 192 8.92 7.40 -5.92
N ILE A 193 8.84 6.17 -6.40
CA ILE A 193 9.94 5.21 -6.36
C ILE A 193 10.63 5.30 -7.72
N GLN A 194 11.93 5.59 -7.72
CA GLN A 194 12.74 5.72 -8.94
C GLN A 194 13.67 4.52 -9.13
N ASP A 195 14.22 4.41 -10.32
CA ASP A 195 15.27 3.45 -10.68
C ASP A 195 14.87 1.99 -10.46
N SER A 196 13.56 1.68 -10.61
CA SER A 196 13.11 0.29 -10.60
C SER A 196 13.57 -0.43 -11.87
N SER A 197 13.99 -1.69 -11.72
CA SER A 197 14.32 -2.57 -12.83
C SER A 197 13.74 -3.97 -12.61
N PRO A 198 13.62 -4.80 -13.66
CA PRO A 198 13.20 -6.19 -13.51
C PRO A 198 14.07 -6.99 -12.56
N GLU A 199 15.40 -6.72 -12.54
CA GLU A 199 16.37 -7.39 -11.69
C GLU A 199 16.15 -7.06 -10.23
N LEU A 200 15.95 -5.77 -9.90
CA LEU A 200 15.64 -5.30 -8.55
C LEU A 200 14.28 -5.82 -8.08
N PHE A 201 13.30 -5.86 -8.98
CA PHE A 201 12.00 -6.45 -8.65
C PHE A 201 12.13 -7.95 -8.35
N ALA A 202 12.93 -8.68 -9.12
CA ALA A 202 13.20 -10.10 -8.89
C ALA A 202 13.92 -10.33 -7.54
N GLU A 203 14.82 -9.43 -7.14
CA GLU A 203 15.48 -9.46 -5.83
C GLU A 203 14.47 -9.27 -4.70
N HIS A 204 13.62 -8.24 -4.80
CA HIS A 204 12.54 -7.97 -3.84
C HIS A 204 11.58 -9.16 -3.71
N LEU A 205 11.19 -9.76 -4.83
CA LEU A 205 10.32 -10.93 -4.84
C LEU A 205 10.98 -12.15 -4.19
N ARG A 206 12.26 -12.43 -4.49
CA ARG A 206 13.00 -13.53 -3.84
C ARG A 206 13.09 -13.34 -2.34
N HIS A 207 13.38 -12.12 -1.90
CA HIS A 207 13.37 -11.82 -0.47
C HIS A 207 11.98 -12.04 0.16
N ALA A 208 10.91 -11.56 -0.47
CA ALA A 208 9.55 -11.77 0.03
C ALA A 208 9.19 -13.27 0.11
N VAL A 209 9.60 -14.07 -0.89
CA VAL A 209 9.39 -15.53 -0.88
C VAL A 209 10.18 -16.19 0.25
N SER A 210 11.44 -15.84 0.47
CA SER A 210 12.27 -16.43 1.53
C SER A 210 11.71 -16.19 2.94
N LEU A 211 10.91 -15.17 3.16
CA LEU A 211 10.26 -14.91 4.46
C LEU A 211 9.13 -15.91 4.79
N ILE A 212 8.63 -16.63 3.77
CA ILE A 212 7.49 -17.55 3.92
C ILE A 212 7.77 -18.96 3.41
N GLU A 213 8.97 -19.21 2.86
CA GLU A 213 9.33 -20.47 2.19
C GLU A 213 9.28 -21.68 3.11
N ASP A 214 9.70 -21.53 4.37
CA ASP A 214 9.74 -22.60 5.36
C ASP A 214 8.41 -22.78 6.12
N ARG A 215 7.37 -22.05 5.75
CA ARG A 215 6.08 -22.20 6.43
C ARG A 215 5.43 -23.52 6.07
N PRO A 216 4.93 -24.26 7.08
CA PRO A 216 4.13 -25.43 6.77
C PRO A 216 2.91 -24.95 5.97
N LEU A 217 2.77 -25.46 4.75
CA LEU A 217 1.50 -25.39 4.04
C LEU A 217 0.50 -26.14 4.93
N GLU A 218 -0.41 -25.41 5.57
CA GLU A 218 -1.52 -26.06 6.28
C GLU A 218 -2.23 -26.96 5.27
N LYS A 219 -2.15 -28.26 5.53
CA LYS A 219 -2.77 -29.30 4.70
C LYS A 219 -4.26 -29.34 4.93
#